data_e620e77af420dfde6a353798d66ea468
#
_entry.id   e620e77af420dfde6a353798d66ea468
#
_cell.length_a   1.000
_cell.length_b   1.000
_cell.length_c   1.000
_cell.angle_alpha   90.00
_cell.angle_beta   90.00
_cell.angle_gamma   90.00
#
_symmetry.space_group_name_H-M   'P 1'
#
loop_
_entity.id
_entity.type
_entity.pdbx_description
1 polymer ?
#
loop_
_entity_poly.entity_id
_entity_poly.type
_entity_poly.pdbx_seq_one_letter_code
_entity_poly.pdbx_strand_id
1 'polypeptide(L)'
;MGRSTLDQISFPIQRSLQARKIDCIIGEVERIDPQAQEVTVAGENIGYDILVIATGHRSANEAVPGLGPFDGPGHSLMSPREAVEAGEAWRQFLNDPGPMVIGCAPGASCLGPAYEFALEVDHALKQQKRRSRVPITFLTPEPFLGHFGVGGMGRARQFLEGEFEHRDISYRTSAAISKIGDTAVELADGAVVESRYSMVIPPLAGV
;
A
#
# COMPACT_ATOMS: atom_id res chain seq x y z
N MET A 1 8.06 -2.17 -9.09
CA MET A 1 9.15 -2.95 -9.71
C MET A 1 9.58 -2.42 -11.09
N GLY A 2 9.07 -1.27 -11.51
CA GLY A 2 9.53 -0.51 -12.67
C GLY A 2 9.18 -1.10 -14.03
N ARG A 3 8.09 -1.85 -14.14
CA ARG A 3 7.60 -2.36 -15.44
C ARG A 3 6.88 -1.30 -16.28
N SER A 4 6.35 -0.26 -15.62
CA SER A 4 5.65 0.85 -16.26
C SER A 4 6.00 2.17 -15.55
N THR A 5 5.94 3.28 -16.28
CA THR A 5 6.03 4.62 -15.71
C THR A 5 4.63 5.15 -15.38
N LEU A 6 4.54 6.18 -14.54
CA LEU A 6 3.26 6.81 -14.24
C LEU A 6 2.59 7.34 -15.51
N ASP A 7 3.34 7.93 -16.43
CA ASP A 7 2.78 8.46 -17.69
C ASP A 7 2.16 7.38 -18.57
N GLN A 8 2.69 6.13 -18.51
CA GLN A 8 2.14 5.01 -19.27
C GLN A 8 0.81 4.48 -18.73
N ILE A 9 0.56 4.70 -17.45
CA ILE A 9 -0.65 4.19 -16.76
C ILE A 9 -1.62 5.29 -16.35
N SER A 10 -1.32 6.55 -16.70
CA SER A 10 -2.16 7.72 -16.39
C SER A 10 -2.73 8.33 -17.66
N PHE A 11 -3.92 8.88 -17.56
CA PHE A 11 -4.55 9.62 -18.66
C PHE A 11 -5.33 10.83 -18.13
N PRO A 12 -5.42 11.93 -18.90
CA PRO A 12 -6.22 13.08 -18.53
C PRO A 12 -7.72 12.75 -18.53
N ILE A 13 -8.36 12.84 -17.36
CA ILE A 13 -9.77 12.49 -17.19
C ILE A 13 -10.73 13.44 -17.92
N GLN A 14 -10.32 14.70 -18.14
CA GLN A 14 -11.18 15.76 -18.70
C GLN A 14 -11.80 15.36 -20.03
N ARG A 15 -11.02 14.75 -20.94
CA ARG A 15 -11.54 14.30 -22.25
C ARG A 15 -12.63 13.24 -22.11
N SER A 16 -12.47 12.35 -21.16
CA SER A 16 -13.45 11.28 -20.90
C SER A 16 -14.75 11.85 -20.29
N LEU A 17 -14.66 12.86 -19.47
CA LEU A 17 -15.80 13.55 -18.87
C LEU A 17 -16.54 14.39 -19.91
N GLN A 18 -15.83 15.18 -20.72
CA GLN A 18 -16.41 16.00 -21.80
C GLN A 18 -17.18 15.14 -22.82
N ALA A 19 -16.63 13.99 -23.20
CA ALA A 19 -17.30 13.06 -24.11
C ALA A 19 -18.64 12.53 -23.56
N ARG A 20 -18.83 12.60 -22.23
CA ARG A 20 -20.05 12.20 -21.52
C ARG A 20 -20.91 13.40 -21.10
N LYS A 21 -20.55 14.60 -21.53
CA LYS A 21 -21.23 15.86 -21.16
C LYS A 21 -21.24 16.09 -19.64
N ILE A 22 -20.11 15.74 -18.98
CA ILE A 22 -19.89 15.98 -17.55
C ILE A 22 -18.94 17.18 -17.46
N ASP A 23 -19.36 18.21 -16.77
CA ASP A 23 -18.51 19.35 -16.45
C ASP A 23 -17.45 18.97 -15.44
N CYS A 24 -16.23 19.43 -15.64
CA CYS A 24 -15.08 19.12 -14.80
C CYS A 24 -14.45 20.40 -14.30
N ILE A 25 -14.51 20.62 -13.01
CA ILE A 25 -13.84 21.73 -12.32
C ILE A 25 -12.64 21.14 -11.57
N ILE A 26 -11.45 21.68 -11.85
CA ILE A 26 -10.22 21.27 -11.17
C ILE A 26 -9.95 22.32 -10.09
N GLY A 27 -10.02 21.91 -8.83
CA GLY A 27 -9.80 22.77 -7.69
C GLY A 27 -9.91 22.00 -6.38
N GLU A 28 -9.39 22.59 -5.33
CA GLU A 28 -9.57 22.10 -3.98
C GLU A 28 -11.00 22.42 -3.51
N VAL A 29 -11.65 21.45 -2.89
CA VAL A 29 -12.93 21.65 -2.21
C VAL A 29 -12.65 22.26 -0.84
N GLU A 30 -12.98 23.52 -0.70
CA GLU A 30 -12.68 24.31 0.51
C GLU A 30 -13.76 24.13 1.59
N ARG A 31 -15.01 24.01 1.16
CA ARG A 31 -16.16 23.89 2.05
C ARG A 31 -17.31 23.15 1.39
N ILE A 32 -18.04 22.40 2.19
CA ILE A 32 -19.33 21.82 1.85
C ILE A 32 -20.37 22.41 2.82
N ASP A 33 -21.43 23.01 2.28
CA ASP A 33 -22.57 23.48 3.04
C ASP A 33 -23.82 22.63 2.71
N PRO A 34 -24.15 21.63 3.54
CA PRO A 34 -25.27 20.74 3.26
C PRO A 34 -26.64 21.42 3.38
N GLN A 35 -26.72 22.56 4.10
CA GLN A 35 -27.99 23.28 4.29
C GLN A 35 -28.28 24.20 3.10
N ALA A 36 -27.24 24.85 2.58
CA ALA A 36 -27.35 25.66 1.36
C ALA A 36 -27.34 24.79 0.10
N GLN A 37 -26.95 23.49 0.21
CA GLN A 37 -26.67 22.57 -0.91
C GLN A 37 -25.62 23.17 -1.86
N GLU A 38 -24.51 23.64 -1.29
CA GLU A 38 -23.41 24.26 -2.02
C GLU A 38 -22.06 23.64 -1.65
N VAL A 39 -21.18 23.63 -2.64
CA VAL A 39 -19.75 23.28 -2.48
C VAL A 39 -18.92 24.46 -2.93
N THR A 40 -17.96 24.91 -2.12
CA THR A 40 -17.01 25.97 -2.48
C THR A 40 -15.75 25.36 -3.07
N VAL A 41 -15.40 25.78 -4.29
CA VAL A 41 -14.19 25.36 -5.01
C VAL A 41 -13.52 26.62 -5.58
N ALA A 42 -12.26 26.87 -5.22
CA ALA A 42 -11.49 28.05 -5.64
C ALA A 42 -12.26 29.40 -5.41
N GLY A 43 -12.97 29.48 -4.28
CA GLY A 43 -13.75 30.65 -3.88
C GLY A 43 -15.11 30.78 -4.59
N GLU A 44 -15.49 29.89 -5.48
CA GLU A 44 -16.78 29.85 -6.17
C GLU A 44 -17.73 28.84 -5.53
N ASN A 45 -18.99 29.23 -5.32
CA ASN A 45 -20.03 28.34 -4.83
C ASN A 45 -20.74 27.63 -5.99
N ILE A 46 -20.82 26.31 -5.88
CA ILE A 46 -21.47 25.44 -6.85
C ILE A 46 -22.62 24.72 -6.16
N GLY A 47 -23.83 25.00 -6.63
CA GLY A 47 -25.06 24.37 -6.11
C GLY A 47 -25.21 22.92 -6.59
N TYR A 48 -25.86 22.08 -5.78
CA TYR A 48 -26.16 20.70 -6.13
C TYR A 48 -27.53 20.25 -5.59
N ASP A 49 -28.14 19.30 -6.30
CA ASP A 49 -29.32 18.57 -5.81
C ASP A 49 -28.88 17.30 -5.05
N ILE A 50 -27.85 16.63 -5.55
CA ILE A 50 -27.26 15.42 -4.95
C ILE A 50 -25.75 15.59 -4.95
N LEU A 51 -25.13 15.40 -3.79
CA LEU A 51 -23.67 15.41 -3.62
C LEU A 51 -23.13 13.98 -3.39
N VAL A 52 -22.13 13.60 -4.18
CA VAL A 52 -21.35 12.39 -3.95
C VAL A 52 -19.93 12.78 -3.54
N ILE A 53 -19.53 12.42 -2.32
CA ILE A 53 -18.18 12.64 -1.82
C ILE A 53 -17.36 11.37 -2.07
N ALA A 54 -16.37 11.46 -2.95
CA ALA A 54 -15.52 10.34 -3.35
C ALA A 54 -14.04 10.76 -3.39
N THR A 55 -13.59 11.46 -2.36
CA THR A 55 -12.25 12.06 -2.25
C THR A 55 -11.14 11.04 -2.02
N GLY A 56 -11.48 9.78 -1.78
CA GLY A 56 -10.52 8.71 -1.55
C GLY A 56 -9.94 8.71 -0.13
N HIS A 57 -8.67 8.39 -0.03
CA HIS A 57 -7.96 8.24 1.24
C HIS A 57 -6.53 8.77 1.15
N ARG A 58 -5.93 9.02 2.30
CA ARG A 58 -4.48 9.17 2.44
C ARG A 58 -3.88 7.99 3.22
N SER A 59 -2.63 7.68 2.95
CA SER A 59 -1.84 6.76 3.77
C SER A 59 -1.54 7.41 5.12
N ALA A 60 -1.84 6.72 6.22
CA ALA A 60 -1.48 7.16 7.57
C ALA A 60 -0.14 6.54 7.98
N ASN A 61 0.93 6.86 7.24
CA ASN A 61 2.26 6.30 7.45
C ASN A 61 2.81 6.64 8.84
N GLU A 62 2.40 7.76 9.40
CA GLU A 62 2.74 8.22 10.75
C GLU A 62 2.30 7.26 11.87
N ALA A 63 1.40 6.33 11.57
CA ALA A 63 0.95 5.32 12.53
C ALA A 63 2.03 4.28 12.87
N VAL A 64 3.07 4.15 12.02
CA VAL A 64 4.18 3.23 12.26
C VAL A 64 5.49 4.02 12.13
N PRO A 65 6.21 4.27 13.24
CA PRO A 65 7.52 4.92 13.20
C PRO A 65 8.46 4.24 12.20
N GLY A 66 9.08 5.02 11.32
CA GLY A 66 9.96 4.54 10.27
C GLY A 66 9.27 4.06 8.99
N LEU A 67 7.94 4.06 8.93
CA LEU A 67 7.22 3.88 7.68
C LEU A 67 7.17 5.21 6.92
N GLY A 68 7.97 5.30 5.86
CA GLY A 68 8.02 6.47 4.99
C GLY A 68 6.85 6.51 4.01
N PRO A 69 6.62 7.63 3.32
CA PRO A 69 7.23 7.63 2.00
C PRO A 69 8.55 8.40 1.90
N PHE A 70 8.99 9.23 2.79
CA PHE A 70 10.17 10.06 2.51
C PHE A 70 11.14 10.19 3.68
N ASP A 71 10.71 9.86 4.88
CA ASP A 71 11.46 10.14 6.12
C ASP A 71 11.84 8.87 6.91
N GLY A 72 11.58 7.69 6.35
CA GLY A 72 11.83 6.43 7.03
C GLY A 72 12.36 5.34 6.10
N PRO A 73 12.96 4.28 6.67
CA PRO A 73 13.51 3.16 5.91
C PRO A 73 12.44 2.22 5.35
N GLY A 74 11.21 2.33 5.83
CA GLY A 74 10.08 1.54 5.35
C GLY A 74 9.39 2.18 4.15
N HIS A 75 8.85 1.37 3.27
CA HIS A 75 8.15 1.78 2.06
C HIS A 75 6.69 1.40 2.08
N SER A 76 5.87 2.17 1.37
CA SER A 76 4.47 1.88 1.06
C SER A 76 4.25 1.96 -0.45
N LEU A 77 3.08 1.51 -0.92
CA LEU A 77 2.72 1.59 -2.34
C LEU A 77 1.24 2.00 -2.55
N MET A 78 0.66 2.64 -1.55
CA MET A 78 -0.76 3.00 -1.56
C MET A 78 -1.07 4.28 -2.35
N SER A 79 -0.05 4.99 -2.81
CA SER A 79 -0.19 6.13 -3.74
C SER A 79 0.82 6.03 -4.89
N PRO A 80 0.57 6.72 -6.02
CA PRO A 80 1.51 6.75 -7.15
C PRO A 80 2.92 7.23 -6.75
N ARG A 81 3.01 8.21 -5.87
CA ARG A 81 4.28 8.75 -5.38
C ARG A 81 5.04 7.74 -4.52
N GLU A 82 4.35 7.07 -3.58
CA GLU A 82 4.93 6.00 -2.77
C GLU A 82 5.41 4.83 -3.63
N ALA A 83 4.63 4.44 -4.64
CA ALA A 83 5.00 3.35 -5.54
C ALA A 83 6.25 3.66 -6.38
N VAL A 84 6.45 4.92 -6.80
CA VAL A 84 7.66 5.35 -7.51
C VAL A 84 8.88 5.25 -6.59
N GLU A 85 8.78 5.78 -5.37
CA GLU A 85 9.86 5.76 -4.39
C GLU A 85 10.22 4.32 -3.97
N ALA A 86 9.22 3.51 -3.64
CA ALA A 86 9.43 2.08 -3.36
C ALA A 86 10.10 1.35 -4.53
N GLY A 87 9.79 1.74 -5.76
CA GLY A 87 10.44 1.23 -6.97
C GLY A 87 11.89 1.67 -7.11
N GLU A 88 12.25 2.85 -6.67
CA GLU A 88 13.65 3.33 -6.64
C GLU A 88 14.45 2.60 -5.56
N ALA A 89 13.91 2.50 -4.36
CA ALA A 89 14.51 1.72 -3.27
C ALA A 89 14.68 0.24 -3.65
N TRP A 90 13.71 -0.36 -4.36
CA TRP A 90 13.80 -1.70 -4.89
C TRP A 90 15.01 -1.86 -5.83
N ARG A 91 15.26 -0.92 -6.73
CA ARG A 91 16.43 -0.97 -7.63
C ARG A 91 17.76 -0.89 -6.87
N GLN A 92 17.81 -0.08 -5.81
CA GLN A 92 18.97 0.01 -4.93
C GLN A 92 19.18 -1.29 -4.14
N PHE A 93 18.12 -1.83 -3.56
CA PHE A 93 18.13 -3.10 -2.84
C PHE A 93 18.68 -4.25 -3.69
N LEU A 94 18.37 -4.28 -4.96
CA LEU A 94 18.88 -5.31 -5.88
C LEU A 94 20.41 -5.27 -6.08
N ASN A 95 21.11 -4.22 -5.74
CA ASN A 95 22.58 -4.16 -5.82
C ASN A 95 23.22 -4.96 -4.68
N ASP A 96 22.62 -4.96 -3.49
CA ASP A 96 23.05 -5.72 -2.32
C ASP A 96 21.85 -6.33 -1.60
N PRO A 97 21.23 -7.38 -2.19
CA PRO A 97 20.01 -7.96 -1.66
C PRO A 97 20.25 -8.74 -0.36
N GLY A 98 19.25 -8.71 0.51
CA GLY A 98 19.25 -9.39 1.80
C GLY A 98 17.83 -9.72 2.26
N PRO A 99 17.60 -9.95 3.57
CA PRO A 99 16.28 -10.22 4.11
C PRO A 99 15.28 -9.11 3.77
N MET A 100 14.05 -9.49 3.52
CA MET A 100 12.95 -8.59 3.16
C MET A 100 11.74 -8.84 4.04
N VAL A 101 11.13 -7.77 4.52
CA VAL A 101 9.82 -7.81 5.17
C VAL A 101 8.77 -7.20 4.24
N ILE A 102 7.68 -7.91 4.06
CA ILE A 102 6.48 -7.44 3.39
C ILE A 102 5.32 -7.62 4.37
N GLY A 103 4.40 -6.68 4.45
CA GLY A 103 3.28 -6.89 5.36
C GLY A 103 2.30 -5.74 5.47
N CYS A 104 1.53 -5.79 6.55
CA CYS A 104 0.50 -4.81 6.86
C CYS A 104 0.68 -4.28 8.28
N ALA A 105 0.53 -2.99 8.43
CA ALA A 105 0.52 -2.34 9.75
C ALA A 105 -0.78 -2.67 10.53
N PRO A 106 -0.78 -2.58 11.85
CA PRO A 106 -2.01 -2.60 12.63
C PRO A 106 -2.97 -1.50 12.15
N GLY A 107 -4.24 -1.85 11.99
CA GLY A 107 -5.26 -0.91 11.48
C GLY A 107 -5.29 -0.75 9.94
N ALA A 108 -4.40 -1.39 9.20
CA ALA A 108 -4.51 -1.43 7.75
C ALA A 108 -5.83 -2.10 7.32
N SER A 109 -6.57 -1.46 6.42
CA SER A 109 -7.88 -1.92 5.94
C SER A 109 -7.83 -2.50 4.52
N CYS A 110 -6.76 -2.26 3.76
CA CYS A 110 -6.57 -2.78 2.41
C CYS A 110 -5.36 -3.72 2.37
N LEU A 111 -5.55 -4.98 2.72
CA LEU A 111 -4.47 -5.94 2.93
C LEU A 111 -3.99 -6.63 1.64
N GLY A 112 -4.85 -6.71 0.64
CA GLY A 112 -4.57 -7.38 -0.66
C GLY A 112 -3.24 -6.98 -1.31
N PRO A 113 -2.92 -5.69 -1.42
CA PRO A 113 -1.68 -5.24 -2.05
C PRO A 113 -0.39 -5.81 -1.44
N ALA A 114 -0.37 -6.13 -0.14
CA ALA A 114 0.80 -6.78 0.47
C ALA A 114 0.99 -8.20 -0.04
N TYR A 115 -0.09 -8.97 -0.16
CA TYR A 115 -0.04 -10.34 -0.71
C TYR A 115 0.39 -10.33 -2.18
N GLU A 116 -0.22 -9.46 -2.98
CA GLU A 116 0.16 -9.30 -4.39
C GLU A 116 1.64 -8.93 -4.53
N PHE A 117 2.11 -7.98 -3.75
CA PHE A 117 3.51 -7.57 -3.77
C PHE A 117 4.45 -8.70 -3.38
N ALA A 118 4.11 -9.50 -2.37
CA ALA A 118 4.94 -10.64 -1.95
C ALA A 118 5.10 -11.69 -3.08
N LEU A 119 4.01 -12.01 -3.77
CA LEU A 119 4.02 -12.96 -4.89
C LEU A 119 4.77 -12.39 -6.12
N GLU A 120 4.58 -11.11 -6.41
CA GLU A 120 5.27 -10.41 -7.51
C GLU A 120 6.77 -10.26 -7.27
N VAL A 121 7.19 -9.99 -6.03
CA VAL A 121 8.60 -9.93 -5.64
C VAL A 121 9.25 -11.30 -5.77
N ASP A 122 8.64 -12.36 -5.26
CA ASP A 122 9.13 -13.73 -5.42
C ASP A 122 9.36 -14.05 -6.90
N HIS A 123 8.36 -13.75 -7.74
CA HIS A 123 8.47 -13.96 -9.19
C HIS A 123 9.62 -13.15 -9.80
N ALA A 124 9.71 -11.85 -9.48
CA ALA A 124 10.74 -10.98 -10.02
C ALA A 124 12.16 -11.41 -9.61
N LEU A 125 12.34 -11.84 -8.36
CA LEU A 125 13.60 -12.35 -7.86
C LEU A 125 14.00 -13.69 -8.52
N LYS A 126 13.04 -14.58 -8.79
CA LYS A 126 13.27 -15.82 -9.54
C LYS A 126 13.71 -15.53 -10.97
N GLN A 127 13.04 -14.63 -11.67
CA GLN A 127 13.43 -14.20 -13.03
C GLN A 127 14.85 -13.65 -13.08
N GLN A 128 15.28 -12.95 -12.03
CA GLN A 128 16.63 -12.37 -11.93
C GLN A 128 17.66 -13.33 -11.30
N LYS A 129 17.29 -14.58 -10.99
CA LYS A 129 18.13 -15.58 -10.32
C LYS A 129 18.69 -15.09 -8.97
N ARG A 130 17.92 -14.29 -8.24
CA ARG A 130 18.30 -13.67 -6.94
C ARG A 130 17.48 -14.17 -5.76
N ARG A 131 16.43 -14.99 -5.99
CA ARG A 131 15.48 -15.41 -4.94
C ARG A 131 16.17 -16.07 -3.74
N SER A 132 17.18 -16.88 -3.96
CA SER A 132 17.93 -17.57 -2.87
C SER A 132 18.74 -16.64 -1.96
N ARG A 133 18.95 -15.38 -2.38
CA ARG A 133 19.66 -14.35 -1.60
C ARG A 133 18.71 -13.48 -0.78
N VAL A 134 17.40 -13.64 -0.94
CA VAL A 134 16.38 -12.79 -0.34
C VAL A 134 15.39 -13.66 0.45
N PRO A 135 15.67 -13.96 1.72
CA PRO A 135 14.65 -14.45 2.62
C PRO A 135 13.49 -13.46 2.70
N ILE A 136 12.25 -13.94 2.47
CA ILE A 136 11.05 -13.08 2.52
C ILE A 136 10.24 -13.48 3.74
N THR A 137 9.93 -12.51 4.60
CA THR A 137 9.02 -12.68 5.74
C THR A 137 7.79 -11.77 5.56
N PHE A 138 6.62 -12.38 5.61
CA PHE A 138 5.34 -11.67 5.55
C PHE A 138 4.78 -11.47 6.97
N LEU A 139 4.51 -10.23 7.34
CA LEU A 139 3.97 -9.85 8.66
C LEU A 139 2.57 -9.27 8.51
N THR A 140 1.61 -9.82 9.24
CA THR A 140 0.23 -9.31 9.19
C THR A 140 -0.44 -9.33 10.57
N PRO A 141 -1.24 -8.30 10.91
CA PRO A 141 -2.06 -8.30 12.12
C PRO A 141 -3.25 -9.28 12.03
N GLU A 142 -3.51 -9.86 10.88
CA GLU A 142 -4.56 -10.83 10.68
C GLU A 142 -4.37 -12.07 11.55
N PRO A 143 -5.46 -12.71 12.03
CA PRO A 143 -5.35 -13.97 12.81
C PRO A 143 -4.93 -15.17 11.97
N PHE A 144 -5.09 -15.11 10.66
CA PHE A 144 -4.64 -16.08 9.66
C PHE A 144 -4.51 -15.42 8.29
N LEU A 145 -3.71 -15.98 7.39
CA LEU A 145 -3.55 -15.45 6.02
C LEU A 145 -4.89 -15.46 5.27
N GLY A 146 -5.17 -14.35 4.60
CA GLY A 146 -6.40 -14.22 3.80
C GLY A 146 -7.67 -13.96 4.62
N HIS A 147 -7.54 -13.51 5.87
CA HIS A 147 -8.67 -12.99 6.64
C HIS A 147 -9.24 -11.71 6.02
N PHE A 148 -8.39 -10.85 5.45
CA PHE A 148 -8.72 -9.60 4.74
C PHE A 148 -9.63 -8.63 5.52
N GLY A 149 -9.68 -8.72 6.84
CA GLY A 149 -10.57 -7.94 7.68
C GLY A 149 -12.04 -8.38 7.65
N VAL A 150 -12.40 -9.36 6.84
CA VAL A 150 -13.80 -9.83 6.63
C VAL A 150 -14.03 -11.28 7.06
N GLY A 151 -13.12 -11.85 7.84
CA GLY A 151 -13.26 -13.24 8.31
C GLY A 151 -12.76 -14.30 7.31
N GLY A 152 -12.18 -13.87 6.20
CA GLY A 152 -11.73 -14.72 5.12
C GLY A 152 -12.77 -14.90 4.00
N MET A 153 -12.35 -15.36 2.85
CA MET A 153 -13.19 -15.61 1.69
C MET A 153 -12.94 -17.02 1.13
N GLY A 154 -13.94 -17.88 1.18
CA GLY A 154 -13.86 -19.21 0.58
C GLY A 154 -12.63 -20.00 1.04
N ARG A 155 -11.76 -20.36 0.09
CA ARG A 155 -10.51 -21.10 0.34
C ARG A 155 -9.26 -20.22 0.40
N ALA A 156 -9.40 -18.90 0.58
CA ALA A 156 -8.29 -17.95 0.53
C ALA A 156 -7.17 -18.32 1.50
N ARG A 157 -7.49 -18.74 2.72
CA ARG A 157 -6.51 -19.18 3.71
C ARG A 157 -5.64 -20.33 3.17
N GLN A 158 -6.26 -21.43 2.77
CA GLN A 158 -5.54 -22.61 2.29
C GLN A 158 -4.70 -22.31 1.05
N PHE A 159 -5.25 -21.48 0.15
CA PHE A 159 -4.55 -21.05 -1.06
C PHE A 159 -3.30 -20.24 -0.72
N LEU A 160 -3.41 -19.21 0.13
CA LEU A 160 -2.30 -18.34 0.49
C LEU A 160 -1.23 -19.04 1.34
N GLU A 161 -1.64 -19.90 2.29
CA GLU A 161 -0.71 -20.73 3.05
C GLU A 161 0.08 -21.66 2.11
N GLY A 162 -0.58 -22.32 1.17
CA GLY A 162 0.07 -23.19 0.18
C GLY A 162 0.98 -22.43 -0.80
N GLU A 163 0.56 -21.24 -1.25
CA GLU A 163 1.39 -20.38 -2.13
C GLU A 163 2.64 -19.88 -1.41
N PHE A 164 2.52 -19.51 -0.14
CA PHE A 164 3.67 -19.05 0.64
C PHE A 164 4.65 -20.19 0.94
N GLU A 165 4.15 -21.37 1.30
CA GLU A 165 4.96 -22.56 1.47
C GLU A 165 5.70 -22.94 0.18
N HIS A 166 4.98 -23.01 -0.95
CA HIS A 166 5.56 -23.33 -2.26
C HIS A 166 6.66 -22.34 -2.69
N ARG A 167 6.58 -21.11 -2.24
CA ARG A 167 7.52 -20.01 -2.59
C ARG A 167 8.59 -19.77 -1.54
N ASP A 168 8.62 -20.55 -0.47
CA ASP A 168 9.52 -20.32 0.65
C ASP A 168 9.40 -18.90 1.21
N ILE A 169 8.15 -18.43 1.37
CA ILE A 169 7.82 -17.16 2.03
C ILE A 169 7.41 -17.49 3.46
N SER A 170 8.26 -17.12 4.42
CA SER A 170 7.91 -17.22 5.83
C SER A 170 6.82 -16.21 6.19
N TYR A 171 5.95 -16.54 7.14
CA TYR A 171 4.94 -15.58 7.57
C TYR A 171 4.67 -15.64 9.07
N ARG A 172 4.17 -14.54 9.59
CA ARG A 172 3.68 -14.43 10.96
C ARG A 172 2.35 -13.67 10.97
N THR A 173 1.34 -14.30 11.50
CA THR A 173 0.00 -13.74 11.74
C THR A 173 -0.09 -13.18 13.16
N SER A 174 -1.12 -12.38 13.45
CA SER A 174 -1.26 -11.64 14.71
C SER A 174 -0.01 -10.84 15.07
N ALA A 175 0.73 -10.40 14.05
CA ALA A 175 1.98 -9.66 14.16
C ALA A 175 1.69 -8.16 14.05
N ALA A 176 1.75 -7.45 15.15
CA ALA A 176 1.60 -6.00 15.19
C ALA A 176 2.96 -5.33 15.00
N ILE A 177 3.21 -4.78 13.79
CA ILE A 177 4.40 -4.00 13.51
C ILE A 177 4.34 -2.72 14.35
N SER A 178 5.37 -2.47 15.17
CA SER A 178 5.48 -1.29 16.04
C SER A 178 6.47 -0.26 15.53
N LYS A 179 7.51 -0.70 14.77
CA LYS A 179 8.52 0.21 14.21
C LYS A 179 9.25 -0.45 13.06
N ILE A 180 9.67 0.36 12.09
CA ILE A 180 10.54 -0.06 11.00
C ILE A 180 11.88 0.69 11.13
N GLY A 181 12.98 -0.05 11.23
CA GLY A 181 14.34 0.47 11.24
C GLY A 181 15.09 0.15 9.95
N ASP A 182 16.32 0.63 9.83
CA ASP A 182 17.17 0.46 8.64
C ASP A 182 17.50 -1.01 8.35
N THR A 183 17.56 -1.85 9.39
CA THR A 183 18.00 -3.24 9.27
C THR A 183 17.02 -4.25 9.86
N ALA A 184 15.92 -3.80 10.46
CA ALA A 184 14.96 -4.68 11.11
C ALA A 184 13.59 -4.03 11.29
N VAL A 185 12.57 -4.88 11.42
CA VAL A 185 11.20 -4.52 11.79
C VAL A 185 10.95 -5.03 13.21
N GLU A 186 10.49 -4.15 14.09
CA GLU A 186 10.13 -4.46 15.47
C GLU A 186 8.62 -4.73 15.58
N LEU A 187 8.25 -5.71 16.38
CA LEU A 187 6.85 -6.04 16.67
C LEU A 187 6.49 -5.60 18.11
N ALA A 188 5.21 -5.38 18.34
CA ALA A 188 4.70 -4.94 19.64
C ALA A 188 4.94 -5.93 20.79
N ASP A 189 5.16 -7.22 20.49
CA ASP A 189 5.52 -8.25 21.47
C ASP A 189 7.03 -8.35 21.76
N GLY A 190 7.82 -7.42 21.20
CA GLY A 190 9.28 -7.36 21.37
C GLY A 190 10.07 -8.21 20.37
N ALA A 191 9.43 -8.96 19.49
CA ALA A 191 10.15 -9.69 18.45
C ALA A 191 10.75 -8.73 17.41
N VAL A 192 11.90 -9.11 16.87
CA VAL A 192 12.62 -8.35 15.85
C VAL A 192 12.83 -9.24 14.63
N VAL A 193 12.52 -8.73 13.45
CA VAL A 193 12.67 -9.41 12.18
C VAL A 193 13.66 -8.64 11.32
N GLU A 194 14.75 -9.28 10.93
CA GLU A 194 15.77 -8.67 10.08
C GLU A 194 15.19 -8.28 8.72
N SER A 195 15.53 -7.08 8.24
CA SER A 195 15.06 -6.57 6.96
C SER A 195 16.01 -5.53 6.39
N ARG A 196 16.35 -5.65 5.13
CA ARG A 196 17.07 -4.64 4.34
C ARG A 196 16.16 -3.90 3.36
N TYR A 197 14.94 -4.39 3.20
CA TYR A 197 13.87 -3.72 2.45
C TYR A 197 12.54 -4.08 3.10
N SER A 198 11.83 -3.10 3.59
CA SER A 198 10.53 -3.29 4.23
C SER A 198 9.44 -2.58 3.42
N MET A 199 8.45 -3.33 2.93
CA MET A 199 7.25 -2.79 2.30
C MET A 199 6.04 -3.13 3.17
N VAL A 200 5.40 -2.11 3.70
CA VAL A 200 4.30 -2.28 4.65
C VAL A 200 3.11 -1.43 4.22
N ILE A 201 1.95 -2.05 4.15
CA ILE A 201 0.68 -1.35 3.89
C ILE A 201 0.26 -0.61 5.17
N PRO A 202 0.14 0.72 5.14
CA PRO A 202 -0.29 1.53 6.28
C PRO A 202 -1.80 1.45 6.53
N PRO A 203 -2.27 1.94 7.67
CA PRO A 203 -3.67 2.32 7.81
C PRO A 203 -4.04 3.40 6.79
N LEU A 204 -5.31 3.44 6.43
CA LEU A 204 -5.87 4.47 5.57
C LEU A 204 -6.71 5.44 6.40
N ALA A 205 -6.58 6.73 6.13
CA ALA A 205 -7.37 7.78 6.75
C ALA A 205 -8.16 8.56 5.69
N GLY A 206 -9.27 9.16 6.08
CA GLY A 206 -9.98 10.11 5.24
C GLY A 206 -9.14 11.36 4.94
N VAL A 207 -9.48 12.03 3.88
CA VAL A 207 -8.93 13.33 3.47
C VAL A 207 -9.93 14.43 3.77
#